data_5c9403f17943573eb8e98a830291cb11
#
_entry.id   5c9403f17943573eb8e98a830291cb11
#
_cell.length_a   1.000
_cell.length_b   1.000
_cell.length_c   1.000
_cell.angle_alpha   90.00
_cell.angle_beta   90.00
_cell.angle_gamma   90.00
#
_symmetry.space_group_name_H-M   'P 1'
#
loop_
_entity.id
_entity.type
_entity.pdbx_description
1 polymer ?
#
loop_
_entity_poly.entity_id
_entity_poly.type
_entity_poly.pdbx_seq_one_letter_code
_entity_poly.pdbx_strand_id
1 'polypeptide(L)'
;IAGVINPPAKKRRSHWINEQLPASADDWLAGAVEHQGSWWPDWVEWLSAYRGELRPAPAQPGNARLRPIEPAPGSYVKQRAQ
;
A
#
# COMPACT_ATOMS: atom_id res chain seq x y z
N ILE A 1 -5.05 13.90 -3.22
CA ILE A 1 -4.51 12.57 -3.55
C ILE A 1 -3.33 12.21 -2.65
N ALA A 2 -2.33 13.08 -2.51
CA ALA A 2 -1.17 12.83 -1.63
C ALA A 2 -1.55 12.56 -0.16
N GLY A 3 -2.72 13.04 0.26
CA GLY A 3 -3.26 12.80 1.60
C GLY A 3 -3.67 11.37 1.86
N VAL A 4 -4.20 10.71 0.85
CA VAL A 4 -4.63 9.30 0.94
C VAL A 4 -3.43 8.37 1.04
N ILE A 5 -2.34 8.66 0.35
CA ILE A 5 -1.12 7.85 0.38
C ILE A 5 -0.47 7.87 1.77
N ASN A 6 -0.27 9.03 2.36
CA ASN A 6 0.22 9.26 3.72
C ASN A 6 1.25 8.25 4.26
N PRO A 7 2.51 8.22 3.73
CA PRO A 7 3.53 7.28 4.20
C PRO A 7 3.80 7.40 5.70
N PRO A 8 4.02 6.29 6.43
CA PRO A 8 4.24 6.29 7.89
C PRO A 8 5.38 7.19 8.36
N ALA A 9 6.46 7.29 7.59
CA ALA A 9 7.64 8.09 7.92
C ALA A 9 7.33 9.59 8.14
N LYS A 10 6.25 10.11 7.55
CA LYS A 10 5.84 11.51 7.70
C LYS A 10 5.15 11.82 9.01
N LYS A 11 4.67 10.83 9.75
CA LYS A 11 3.98 10.96 11.05
C LYS A 11 2.89 12.04 11.04
N ARG A 12 2.08 12.09 9.99
CA ARG A 12 1.05 13.12 9.79
C ARG A 12 -0.32 12.48 9.62
N ARG A 13 -1.36 13.31 9.83
CA ARG A 13 -2.76 12.98 9.60
C ARG A 13 -3.27 11.89 10.53
N SER A 14 -4.43 11.38 10.23
CA SER A 14 -5.11 10.33 10.96
C SER A 14 -5.92 9.46 10.00
N HIS A 15 -6.40 8.33 10.50
CA HIS A 15 -7.31 7.44 9.81
C HIS A 15 -8.34 6.91 10.83
N TRP A 16 -9.46 6.41 10.33
CA TRP A 16 -10.55 5.90 11.16
C TRP A 16 -10.72 4.41 10.93
N ILE A 17 -10.98 3.68 12.01
CA ILE A 17 -11.22 2.24 11.99
C ILE A 17 -12.59 1.97 12.64
N ASN A 18 -13.38 1.12 12.02
CA ASN A 18 -14.61 0.58 12.59
C ASN A 18 -14.76 -0.89 12.17
N GLU A 19 -14.82 -1.77 13.15
CA GLU A 19 -15.02 -3.21 12.90
C GLU A 19 -16.46 -3.56 12.48
N GLN A 20 -17.41 -2.63 12.71
CA GLN A 20 -18.80 -2.79 12.32
C GLN A 20 -19.02 -2.25 10.90
N LEU A 21 -19.88 -2.92 10.14
CA LEU A 21 -20.33 -2.50 8.82
C LEU A 21 -21.82 -2.15 8.85
N PRO A 22 -22.20 -1.00 9.42
CA PRO A 22 -23.57 -0.54 9.43
C PRO A 22 -24.08 -0.18 8.02
N ALA A 23 -25.38 -0.02 7.89
CA ALA A 23 -26.03 0.20 6.60
C ALA A 23 -25.71 1.58 5.97
N SER A 24 -25.35 2.58 6.77
CA SER A 24 -25.03 3.93 6.29
C SER A 24 -23.59 4.33 6.57
N ALA A 25 -23.04 5.22 5.74
CA ALA A 25 -21.71 5.79 5.94
C ALA A 25 -21.65 6.68 7.20
N ASP A 26 -22.74 7.37 7.52
CA ASP A 26 -22.81 8.23 8.70
C ASP A 26 -22.76 7.42 9.99
N ASP A 27 -23.47 6.29 10.05
CA ASP A 27 -23.42 5.37 11.19
C ASP A 27 -22.04 4.73 11.31
N TRP A 28 -21.41 4.39 10.18
CA TRP A 28 -20.04 3.89 10.18
C TRP A 28 -19.08 4.91 10.78
N LEU A 29 -19.14 6.15 10.35
CA LEU A 29 -18.28 7.22 10.84
C LEU A 29 -18.53 7.54 12.31
N ALA A 30 -19.80 7.55 12.74
CA ALA A 30 -20.18 7.78 14.13
C ALA A 30 -19.62 6.71 15.08
N GLY A 31 -19.52 5.46 14.62
CA GLY A 31 -18.94 4.35 15.39
C GLY A 31 -17.45 4.14 15.20
N ALA A 32 -16.78 4.92 14.35
CA ALA A 32 -15.37 4.76 14.05
C ALA A 32 -14.47 5.42 15.11
N VAL A 33 -13.31 4.82 15.35
CA VAL A 33 -12.26 5.35 16.23
C VAL A 33 -11.16 5.97 15.38
N GLU A 34 -10.79 7.22 15.71
CA GLU A 34 -9.68 7.92 15.06
C GLU A 34 -8.33 7.46 15.61
N HIS A 35 -7.42 7.11 14.70
CA HIS A 35 -6.03 6.78 14.99
C HIS A 35 -5.09 7.79 14.33
N GLN A 36 -4.15 8.32 15.11
CA GLN A 36 -3.16 9.26 14.59
C GLN A 36 -2.15 8.57 13.66
N GLY A 37 -1.80 9.26 12.58
CA GLY A 37 -0.78 8.81 11.64
C GLY A 37 -1.32 8.01 10.45
N SER A 38 -0.41 7.28 9.81
CA SER A 38 -0.70 6.54 8.59
C SER A 38 -1.57 5.30 8.83
N TRP A 39 -2.46 5.02 7.90
CA TRP A 39 -3.25 3.79 7.83
C TRP A 39 -2.44 2.55 7.39
N TRP A 40 -1.21 2.72 6.89
CA TRP A 40 -0.40 1.60 6.37
C TRP A 40 -0.10 0.51 7.39
N PRO A 41 0.26 0.82 8.65
CA PRO A 41 0.49 -0.22 9.65
C PRO A 41 -0.75 -1.09 9.92
N ASP A 42 -1.93 -0.49 10.01
CA ASP A 42 -3.19 -1.20 10.16
C ASP A 42 -3.48 -2.11 8.96
N TRP A 43 -3.29 -1.59 7.75
CA TRP A 43 -3.42 -2.39 6.53
C TRP A 43 -2.44 -3.57 6.47
N VAL A 44 -1.18 -3.37 6.87
CA VAL A 44 -0.18 -4.44 6.94
C VAL A 44 -0.56 -5.50 7.96
N GLU A 45 -1.08 -5.11 9.11
CA GLU A 45 -1.57 -6.03 10.13
C GLU A 45 -2.73 -6.88 9.59
N TRP A 46 -3.71 -6.25 8.97
CA TRP A 46 -4.82 -6.96 8.33
C TRP A 46 -4.33 -7.95 7.24
N LEU A 47 -3.38 -7.54 6.40
CA LEU A 47 -2.80 -8.40 5.37
C LEU A 47 -2.00 -9.57 5.96
N SER A 48 -1.50 -9.46 7.20
CA SER A 48 -0.67 -10.49 7.82
C SER A 48 -1.35 -11.86 7.88
N ALA A 49 -2.68 -11.87 8.00
CA ALA A 49 -3.48 -13.09 7.98
C ALA A 49 -3.51 -13.81 6.61
N TYR A 50 -3.17 -13.11 5.54
CA TYR A 50 -3.30 -13.60 4.15
C TYR A 50 -1.98 -13.75 3.41
N ARG A 51 -0.91 -13.13 3.88
CA ARG A 51 0.36 -13.01 3.14
C ARG A 51 1.26 -14.25 3.13
N GLY A 52 1.04 -15.25 3.96
CA GLY A 52 1.95 -16.39 4.12
C GLY A 52 3.32 -16.01 4.72
N GLU A 53 4.28 -16.91 4.65
CA GLU A 53 5.63 -16.73 5.20
C GLU A 53 6.51 -15.84 4.32
N LEU A 54 7.47 -15.18 4.97
CA LEU A 54 8.51 -14.43 4.26
C LEU A 54 9.49 -15.39 3.59
N ARG A 55 9.89 -15.09 2.36
CA ARG A 55 10.92 -15.81 1.63
C ARG A 55 12.03 -14.86 1.20
N PRO A 56 13.26 -15.34 0.97
CA PRO A 56 14.33 -14.51 0.42
C PRO A 56 13.91 -13.86 -0.89
N ALA A 57 14.26 -12.58 -1.05
CA ALA A 57 14.04 -11.88 -2.31
C ALA A 57 14.86 -12.55 -3.44
N PRO A 58 14.34 -12.60 -4.67
CA PRO A 58 15.12 -13.04 -5.82
C PRO A 58 16.40 -12.20 -5.96
N ALA A 59 17.53 -12.84 -6.27
CA ALA A 59 18.80 -12.15 -6.44
C ALA A 59 18.77 -11.15 -7.61
N GLN A 60 17.93 -11.40 -8.61
CA GLN A 60 17.70 -10.51 -9.74
C GLN A 60 16.28 -10.71 -10.29
N PRO A 61 15.70 -9.70 -10.96
CA PRO A 61 14.41 -9.80 -11.61
C PRO A 61 14.40 -10.85 -12.74
N GLY A 62 13.20 -11.38 -13.03
CA GLY A 62 13.02 -12.30 -14.13
C GLY A 62 13.33 -13.77 -13.81
N ASN A 63 13.42 -14.59 -14.84
CA ASN A 63 13.73 -16.03 -14.76
C ASN A 63 14.37 -16.51 -16.08
N ALA A 64 14.61 -17.81 -16.20
CA ALA A 64 15.24 -18.40 -17.39
C ALA A 64 14.48 -18.13 -18.71
N ARG A 65 13.14 -18.02 -18.63
CA ARG A 65 12.27 -17.76 -19.79
C ARG A 65 12.02 -16.27 -20.04
N LEU A 66 11.94 -15.48 -18.98
CA LEU A 66 11.66 -14.04 -19.03
C LEU A 66 12.83 -13.28 -18.39
N ARG A 67 13.86 -13.04 -19.18
CA ARG A 67 15.06 -12.36 -18.72
C ARG A 67 14.85 -10.84 -18.66
N PRO A 68 15.55 -10.13 -17.75
CA PRO A 68 15.62 -8.68 -17.81
C PRO A 68 16.09 -8.20 -19.19
N ILE A 69 15.44 -7.18 -19.72
CA ILE A 69 15.76 -6.61 -21.03
C ILE A 69 16.83 -5.53 -20.91
N GLU A 70 16.66 -4.65 -19.91
CA GLU A 70 17.54 -3.52 -19.65
C GLU A 70 17.48 -3.11 -18.16
N PRO A 71 18.45 -2.35 -17.64
CA PRO A 71 18.39 -1.81 -16.29
C PRO A 71 17.21 -0.86 -16.08
N ALA A 72 16.67 -0.82 -14.85
CA ALA A 72 15.67 0.19 -14.47
C ALA A 72 16.27 1.61 -14.56
N PRO A 73 15.47 2.63 -14.91
CA PRO A 73 14.04 2.63 -15.19
C PRO A 73 13.67 2.26 -16.64
N GLY A 74 14.59 1.80 -17.44
CA GLY A 74 14.38 1.44 -18.84
C GLY A 74 14.39 2.61 -19.81
N SER A 75 14.23 2.31 -21.10
CA SER A 75 14.27 3.30 -22.19
C SER A 75 12.92 3.96 -22.45
N TYR A 76 11.81 3.27 -22.19
CA TYR A 76 10.46 3.79 -22.46
C TYR A 76 10.16 5.11 -21.71
N VAL A 77 10.60 5.25 -20.48
CA VAL A 77 10.40 6.46 -19.67
C VAL A 77 11.05 7.73 -20.28
N LYS A 78 12.01 7.57 -21.19
CA LYS A 78 12.70 8.67 -21.88
C LYS A 78 11.95 9.16 -23.11
N GLN A 79 10.94 8.43 -23.56
CA GLN A 79 10.13 8.82 -24.72
C GLN A 79 9.09 9.87 -24.30
N ARG A 80 9.04 10.97 -25.04
CA ARG A 80 8.01 12.01 -24.84
C ARG A 80 6.79 11.67 -25.68
N ALA A 81 5.62 11.90 -25.13
CA ALA A 81 4.39 11.89 -25.91
C ALA A 81 4.47 12.97 -27.01
N GLN A 82 4.08 12.61 -28.20
CA GLN A 82 3.98 13.53 -29.35
C GLN A 82 2.61 14.20 -29.36
#